data_b1874cb72cf247db1b78280444f6504d
#
_entry.id   b1874cb72cf247db1b78280444f6504d
#
_cell.length_a   1.000
_cell.length_b   1.000
_cell.length_c   1.000
_cell.angle_alpha   90.00
_cell.angle_beta   90.00
_cell.angle_gamma   90.00
#
_symmetry.space_group_name_H-M   'P 1'
#
loop_
_entity.id
_entity.type
_entity.pdbx_description
1 polymer ?
#
loop_
_entity_poly.entity_id
_entity_poly.type
_entity_poly.pdbx_seq_one_letter_code
_entity_poly.pdbx_strand_id
1 'polypeptide(L)'
;MLGAGEGWAKSILVNAALREQFAAYFARPDSFALGVCNGCQMLSTLKSLIPGAGHWPRFVRNRSEQFEGRVGLVEILPTPSIFFAGMAGSVLPIAVAHGEGRAEFVNEAAEHDCTRGGLVSLRWVDNHGKVAVTYPSNPNGSPAGITGLTTTDGRATILMPHPERVYRTGQNSWHPESWG
;
A
#
# COMPACT_ATOMS: atom_id res chain seq x y z
N MET A 1 11.10 -7.88 10.41
CA MET A 1 10.71 -9.30 10.64
C MET A 1 9.95 -9.75 9.41
N LEU A 2 10.49 -10.68 8.65
CA LEU A 2 9.88 -11.17 7.40
C LEU A 2 8.66 -12.04 7.73
N GLY A 3 7.58 -11.90 6.92
CA GLY A 3 6.36 -12.69 7.08
C GLY A 3 5.43 -12.33 8.24
N ALA A 4 5.68 -11.25 8.99
CA ALA A 4 4.87 -10.92 10.16
C ALA A 4 3.38 -10.62 9.80
N GLY A 5 3.15 -9.85 8.75
CA GLY A 5 1.79 -9.54 8.28
C GLY A 5 1.02 -10.80 7.83
N GLU A 6 1.69 -11.69 7.10
CA GLU A 6 1.09 -12.98 6.71
C GLU A 6 0.82 -13.88 7.92
N GLY A 7 1.72 -13.89 8.91
CA GLY A 7 1.53 -14.66 10.15
C GLY A 7 0.27 -14.23 10.90
N TRP A 8 0.05 -12.92 11.06
CA TRP A 8 -1.18 -12.39 11.67
C TRP A 8 -2.42 -12.76 10.86
N ALA A 9 -2.37 -12.61 9.54
CA ALA A 9 -3.49 -12.98 8.69
C ALA A 9 -3.84 -14.48 8.79
N LYS A 10 -2.83 -15.36 8.80
CA LYS A 10 -3.03 -16.79 8.97
C LYS A 10 -3.68 -17.12 10.32
N SER A 11 -3.27 -16.48 11.41
CA SER A 11 -3.88 -16.67 12.73
C SER A 11 -5.37 -16.30 12.73
N ILE A 12 -5.76 -15.26 11.99
CA ILE A 12 -7.15 -14.85 11.83
C ILE A 12 -7.91 -15.86 10.95
N LEU A 13 -7.34 -16.27 9.82
CA LEU A 13 -8.01 -17.16 8.86
C LEU A 13 -8.27 -18.56 9.41
N VAL A 14 -7.37 -19.11 10.25
CA VAL A 14 -7.52 -20.46 10.82
C VAL A 14 -8.43 -20.48 12.06
N ASN A 15 -8.64 -19.34 12.72
CA ASN A 15 -9.54 -19.23 13.87
C ASN A 15 -10.93 -18.78 13.40
N ALA A 16 -11.92 -19.66 13.46
CA ALA A 16 -13.27 -19.40 12.97
C ALA A 16 -13.88 -18.14 13.62
N ALA A 17 -13.77 -17.99 14.94
CA ALA A 17 -14.35 -16.85 15.66
C ALA A 17 -13.70 -15.52 15.25
N LEU A 18 -12.38 -15.48 15.10
CA LEU A 18 -11.67 -14.28 14.62
C LEU A 18 -12.04 -13.97 13.18
N ARG A 19 -12.05 -14.98 12.32
CA ARG A 19 -12.43 -14.82 10.92
C ARG A 19 -13.83 -14.21 10.77
N GLU A 20 -14.81 -14.69 11.52
CA GLU A 20 -16.18 -14.17 11.54
C GLU A 20 -16.22 -12.71 12.03
N GLN A 21 -15.50 -12.37 13.10
CA GLN A 21 -15.44 -11.01 13.62
C GLN A 21 -14.82 -10.04 12.60
N PHE A 22 -13.72 -10.43 11.95
CA PHE A 22 -13.09 -9.61 10.91
C PHE A 22 -14.00 -9.45 9.69
N ALA A 23 -14.64 -10.52 9.23
CA ALA A 23 -15.60 -10.44 8.13
C ALA A 23 -16.78 -9.53 8.47
N ALA A 24 -17.34 -9.64 9.67
CA ALA A 24 -18.41 -8.77 10.14
C ALA A 24 -17.97 -7.30 10.22
N TYR A 25 -16.75 -7.02 10.71
CA TYR A 25 -16.19 -5.68 10.74
C TYR A 25 -16.09 -5.06 9.34
N PHE A 26 -15.49 -5.78 8.38
CA PHE A 26 -15.32 -5.28 7.02
C PHE A 26 -16.63 -5.17 6.23
N ALA A 27 -17.66 -5.95 6.57
CA ALA A 27 -18.97 -5.87 5.95
C ALA A 27 -19.77 -4.63 6.38
N ARG A 28 -19.43 -3.99 7.49
CA ARG A 28 -20.13 -2.81 7.98
C ARG A 28 -19.89 -1.60 7.06
N PRO A 29 -20.93 -0.83 6.70
CA PRO A 29 -20.80 0.33 5.84
C PRO A 29 -20.11 1.54 6.52
N ASP A 30 -20.04 1.53 7.86
CA ASP A 30 -19.46 2.57 8.70
C ASP A 30 -18.06 2.24 9.24
N SER A 31 -17.44 1.16 8.75
CA SER A 31 -16.09 0.77 9.12
C SER A 31 -15.08 1.14 8.03
N PHE A 32 -13.88 1.54 8.47
CA PHE A 32 -12.77 1.94 7.61
C PHE A 32 -11.51 1.20 8.03
N ALA A 33 -10.64 0.89 7.08
CA ALA A 33 -9.40 0.20 7.36
C ALA A 33 -8.23 0.79 6.57
N LEU A 34 -7.13 1.08 7.27
CA LEU A 34 -5.85 1.47 6.66
C LEU A 34 -4.78 0.47 7.09
N GLY A 35 -4.24 -0.27 6.12
CA GLY A 35 -3.15 -1.20 6.34
C GLY A 35 -1.82 -0.62 5.88
N VAL A 36 -0.88 -0.41 6.80
CA VAL A 36 0.46 0.12 6.51
C VAL A 36 1.51 -0.96 6.75
N CYS A 37 2.42 -1.17 5.79
CA CYS A 37 3.55 -2.10 5.88
C CYS A 37 3.10 -3.53 6.24
N ASN A 38 3.38 -4.03 7.45
CA ASN A 38 2.86 -5.31 7.94
C ASN A 38 1.34 -5.38 7.91
N GLY A 39 0.65 -4.27 8.17
CA GLY A 39 -0.81 -4.15 8.04
C GLY A 39 -1.27 -4.27 6.59
N CYS A 40 -0.51 -3.74 5.63
CA CYS A 40 -0.75 -3.91 4.21
C CYS A 40 -0.68 -5.40 3.81
N GLN A 41 0.36 -6.11 4.24
CA GLN A 41 0.52 -7.55 3.98
C GLN A 41 -0.60 -8.36 4.64
N MET A 42 -0.97 -8.01 5.89
CA MET A 42 -2.07 -8.66 6.61
C MET A 42 -3.39 -8.51 5.87
N LEU A 43 -3.80 -7.27 5.56
CA LEU A 43 -5.07 -7.01 4.88
C LEU A 43 -5.09 -7.60 3.46
N SER A 44 -3.98 -7.53 2.72
CA SER A 44 -3.85 -8.16 1.41
C SER A 44 -4.06 -9.68 1.48
N THR A 45 -3.56 -10.33 2.52
CA THR A 45 -3.77 -11.76 2.75
C THR A 45 -5.22 -12.06 3.17
N LEU A 46 -5.85 -11.13 3.90
CA LEU A 46 -7.26 -11.22 4.32
C LEU A 46 -8.26 -10.76 3.25
N LYS A 47 -7.84 -10.48 2.03
CA LYS A 47 -8.68 -9.87 0.98
C LYS A 47 -10.01 -10.60 0.71
N SER A 48 -10.07 -11.91 0.98
CA SER A 48 -11.31 -12.69 0.85
C SER A 48 -12.40 -12.33 1.88
N LEU A 49 -12.02 -11.68 2.98
CA LEU A 49 -12.91 -11.18 4.02
C LEU A 49 -13.30 -9.70 3.82
N ILE A 50 -12.65 -9.01 2.88
CA ILE A 50 -12.79 -7.57 2.68
C ILE A 50 -13.59 -7.32 1.38
N PRO A 51 -14.81 -6.81 1.46
CA PRO A 51 -15.61 -6.50 0.27
C PRO A 51 -14.84 -5.54 -0.66
N GLY A 52 -14.81 -5.86 -1.96
CA GLY A 52 -14.14 -5.03 -2.96
C GLY A 52 -12.62 -5.13 -3.03
N ALA A 53 -11.97 -6.04 -2.25
CA ALA A 53 -10.52 -6.21 -2.21
C ALA A 53 -9.97 -7.36 -3.10
N GLY A 54 -10.81 -8.05 -3.86
CA GLY A 54 -10.43 -9.26 -4.60
C GLY A 54 -9.24 -9.08 -5.55
N HIS A 55 -9.03 -7.88 -6.07
CA HIS A 55 -7.96 -7.50 -6.99
C HIS A 55 -6.60 -7.27 -6.31
N TRP A 56 -6.52 -7.21 -4.98
CA TRP A 56 -5.27 -6.90 -4.29
C TRP A 56 -4.19 -7.97 -4.55
N PRO A 57 -2.93 -7.55 -4.82
CA PRO A 57 -1.79 -8.46 -4.97
C PRO A 57 -1.35 -9.02 -3.62
N ARG A 58 -0.45 -9.98 -3.63
CA ARG A 58 0.39 -10.27 -2.45
C ARG A 58 1.54 -9.26 -2.39
N PHE A 59 2.08 -9.04 -1.19
CA PHE A 59 3.31 -8.27 -1.02
C PHE A 59 4.42 -9.21 -0.58
N VAL A 60 5.44 -9.33 -1.42
CA VAL A 60 6.51 -10.31 -1.29
C VAL A 60 7.87 -9.61 -1.20
N ARG A 61 8.94 -10.41 -1.07
CA ARG A 61 10.31 -9.94 -0.90
C ARG A 61 10.72 -8.94 -1.99
N ASN A 62 11.41 -7.87 -1.59
CA ASN A 62 11.96 -6.88 -2.51
C ASN A 62 12.88 -7.55 -3.54
N ARG A 63 12.95 -7.01 -4.75
CA ARG A 63 13.88 -7.51 -5.78
C ARG A 63 15.34 -7.36 -5.38
N SER A 64 15.67 -6.37 -4.55
CA SER A 64 17.02 -6.17 -4.01
C SER A 64 17.44 -7.26 -3.01
N GLU A 65 16.48 -8.08 -2.55
CA GLU A 65 16.63 -9.01 -1.44
C GLU A 65 17.09 -8.40 -0.13
N GLN A 66 17.07 -7.04 -0.07
CA GLN A 66 17.50 -6.24 1.08
C GLN A 66 16.30 -5.62 1.80
N PHE A 67 16.53 -5.26 3.07
CA PHE A 67 15.66 -4.33 3.78
C PHE A 67 15.93 -2.92 3.25
N GLU A 68 14.92 -2.29 2.66
CA GLU A 68 15.00 -0.93 2.15
C GLU A 68 14.61 0.06 3.25
N GLY A 69 15.57 0.86 3.72
CA GLY A 69 15.38 1.95 4.67
C GLY A 69 15.76 3.28 4.04
N ARG A 70 14.79 4.04 3.56
CA ARG A 70 15.03 5.31 2.85
C ARG A 70 13.79 6.20 2.79
N VAL A 71 13.94 7.39 2.24
CA VAL A 71 12.83 8.23 1.76
C VAL A 71 12.68 7.98 0.25
N GLY A 72 11.47 7.74 -0.20
CA GLY A 72 11.09 7.67 -1.62
C GLY A 72 10.05 8.72 -1.96
N LEU A 73 9.78 8.93 -3.24
CA LEU A 73 8.68 9.77 -3.70
C LEU A 73 7.51 8.90 -4.17
N VAL A 74 6.31 9.26 -3.75
CA VAL A 74 5.07 8.64 -4.21
C VAL A 74 4.16 9.69 -4.82
N GLU A 75 3.42 9.27 -5.84
CA GLU A 75 2.28 10.00 -6.38
C GLU A 75 0.99 9.37 -5.89
N ILE A 76 0.04 10.21 -5.45
CA ILE A 76 -1.32 9.82 -5.12
C ILE A 76 -2.14 9.89 -6.40
N LEU A 77 -2.69 8.75 -6.82
CA LEU A 77 -3.49 8.65 -8.04
C LEU A 77 -4.97 9.00 -7.78
N PRO A 78 -5.73 9.39 -8.82
CA PRO A 78 -7.17 9.44 -8.73
C PRO A 78 -7.70 8.06 -8.31
N THR A 79 -8.41 8.02 -7.18
CA THR A 79 -8.79 6.76 -6.51
C THR A 79 -10.05 6.98 -5.67
N PRO A 80 -10.90 5.97 -5.48
CA PRO A 80 -12.04 6.06 -4.55
C PRO A 80 -11.63 6.07 -3.07
N SER A 81 -10.34 5.87 -2.73
CA SER A 81 -9.89 5.83 -1.34
C SER A 81 -10.31 7.07 -0.55
N ILE A 82 -11.05 6.87 0.52
CA ILE A 82 -11.45 7.95 1.43
C ILE A 82 -10.25 8.59 2.14
N PHE A 83 -9.14 7.83 2.32
CA PHE A 83 -7.92 8.31 2.98
C PHE A 83 -7.13 9.28 2.10
N PHE A 84 -7.37 9.28 0.80
CA PHE A 84 -6.69 10.15 -0.18
C PHE A 84 -7.64 11.13 -0.87
N ALA A 85 -8.83 11.32 -0.30
CA ALA A 85 -9.81 12.26 -0.85
C ALA A 85 -9.23 13.68 -0.96
N GLY A 86 -9.29 14.26 -2.16
CA GLY A 86 -8.76 15.60 -2.45
C GLY A 86 -7.24 15.67 -2.66
N MET A 87 -6.52 14.54 -2.62
CA MET A 87 -5.05 14.52 -2.74
C MET A 87 -4.54 14.05 -4.10
N ALA A 88 -5.41 13.71 -5.03
CA ALA A 88 -5.00 13.21 -6.35
C ALA A 88 -4.02 14.15 -7.06
N GLY A 89 -2.93 13.59 -7.60
CA GLY A 89 -1.84 14.33 -8.25
C GLY A 89 -0.79 14.88 -7.29
N SER A 90 -0.95 14.74 -5.98
CA SER A 90 0.09 15.11 -5.02
C SER A 90 1.29 14.17 -5.14
N VAL A 91 2.50 14.75 -5.14
CA VAL A 91 3.77 14.02 -5.06
C VAL A 91 4.41 14.32 -3.70
N LEU A 92 4.65 13.29 -2.92
CA LEU A 92 5.06 13.43 -1.52
C LEU A 92 6.29 12.55 -1.21
N PRO A 93 7.25 13.04 -0.40
CA PRO A 93 8.26 12.18 0.20
C PRO A 93 7.61 11.27 1.24
N ILE A 94 8.02 10.01 1.27
CA ILE A 94 7.46 9.03 2.21
C ILE A 94 8.54 8.07 2.69
N ALA A 95 8.45 7.63 3.94
CA ALA A 95 9.41 6.70 4.52
C ALA A 95 9.17 5.27 4.03
N VAL A 96 10.25 4.63 3.60
CA VAL A 96 10.34 3.20 3.26
C VAL A 96 11.10 2.50 4.38
N ALA A 97 10.55 1.41 4.92
CA ALA A 97 11.22 0.63 5.97
C ALA A 97 10.73 -0.84 5.94
N HIS A 98 11.04 -1.57 4.86
CA HIS A 98 10.56 -2.95 4.70
C HIS A 98 11.43 -3.77 3.75
N GLY A 99 11.46 -5.10 3.98
CA GLY A 99 12.13 -6.09 3.12
C GLY A 99 11.18 -6.82 2.18
N GLU A 100 9.87 -6.66 2.37
CA GLU A 100 8.81 -7.36 1.64
C GLU A 100 7.73 -6.37 1.18
N GLY A 101 8.06 -5.51 0.25
CA GLY A 101 7.16 -4.46 -0.25
C GLY A 101 6.80 -4.57 -1.72
N ARG A 102 7.24 -5.64 -2.42
CA ARG A 102 6.97 -5.83 -3.84
C ARG A 102 5.57 -6.38 -4.07
N ALA A 103 4.75 -5.62 -4.78
CA ALA A 103 3.44 -6.09 -5.22
C ALA A 103 3.61 -7.23 -6.25
N GLU A 104 2.94 -8.35 -6.00
CA GLU A 104 2.93 -9.54 -6.86
C GLU A 104 1.49 -9.89 -7.21
N PHE A 105 1.10 -9.54 -8.43
CA PHE A 105 -0.22 -9.88 -8.97
C PHE A 105 -0.22 -11.33 -9.48
N VAL A 106 -1.40 -11.93 -9.56
CA VAL A 106 -1.57 -13.29 -10.07
C VAL A 106 -1.16 -13.42 -11.55
N ASN A 107 -1.32 -12.35 -12.31
CA ASN A 107 -0.87 -12.19 -13.70
C ASN A 107 -0.92 -10.71 -14.11
N GLU A 108 -0.40 -10.38 -15.30
CA GLU A 108 -0.39 -9.02 -15.86
C GLU A 108 -1.80 -8.45 -16.10
N ALA A 109 -2.76 -9.29 -16.46
CA ALA A 109 -4.13 -8.84 -16.67
C ALA A 109 -4.74 -8.30 -15.37
N ALA A 110 -4.50 -8.96 -14.23
CA ALA A 110 -4.95 -8.50 -12.92
C ALA A 110 -4.33 -7.15 -12.52
N GLU A 111 -3.06 -6.91 -12.85
CA GLU A 111 -2.39 -5.62 -12.66
C GLU A 111 -3.04 -4.53 -13.50
N HIS A 112 -3.21 -4.80 -14.80
CA HIS A 112 -3.83 -3.86 -15.74
C HIS A 112 -5.27 -3.53 -15.35
N ASP A 113 -6.06 -4.50 -14.94
CA ASP A 113 -7.45 -4.30 -14.52
C ASP A 113 -7.54 -3.44 -13.27
N CYS A 114 -6.64 -3.67 -12.30
CA CYS A 114 -6.52 -2.86 -11.11
C CYS A 114 -6.17 -1.41 -11.45
N THR A 115 -5.20 -1.20 -12.34
CA THR A 115 -4.77 0.13 -12.78
C THR A 115 -5.88 0.86 -13.55
N ARG A 116 -6.51 0.20 -14.53
CA ARG A 116 -7.61 0.77 -15.31
C ARG A 116 -8.85 1.06 -14.49
N GLY A 117 -9.08 0.25 -13.45
CA GLY A 117 -10.18 0.45 -12.50
C GLY A 117 -9.99 1.61 -11.53
N GLY A 118 -8.84 2.31 -11.55
CA GLY A 118 -8.54 3.39 -10.61
C GLY A 118 -8.34 2.91 -9.18
N LEU A 119 -7.98 1.64 -8.99
CA LEU A 119 -7.87 1.02 -7.67
C LEU A 119 -6.43 1.04 -7.10
N VAL A 120 -5.46 1.48 -7.91
CA VAL A 120 -4.13 1.85 -7.43
C VAL A 120 -4.21 3.25 -6.83
N SER A 121 -3.87 3.38 -5.56
CA SER A 121 -3.94 4.64 -4.82
C SER A 121 -2.60 5.36 -4.72
N LEU A 122 -1.48 4.61 -4.65
CA LEU A 122 -0.12 5.13 -4.60
C LEU A 122 0.79 4.39 -5.57
N ARG A 123 1.69 5.15 -6.20
CA ARG A 123 2.81 4.59 -6.95
C ARG A 123 4.12 5.33 -6.69
N TRP A 124 5.23 4.63 -6.81
CA TRP A 124 6.55 5.23 -6.79
C TRP A 124 6.78 6.10 -8.02
N VAL A 125 7.38 7.27 -7.82
CA VAL A 125 7.83 8.16 -8.89
C VAL A 125 9.29 8.54 -8.70
N ASP A 126 9.94 8.93 -9.79
CA ASP A 126 11.28 9.49 -9.76
C ASP A 126 11.28 11.00 -9.45
N ASN A 127 12.46 11.63 -9.40
CA ASN A 127 12.61 13.06 -9.13
C ASN A 127 12.03 13.97 -10.23
N HIS A 128 11.59 13.41 -11.34
CA HIS A 128 10.92 14.12 -12.44
C HIS A 128 9.41 13.87 -12.47
N GLY A 129 8.87 13.19 -11.44
CA GLY A 129 7.46 12.83 -11.37
C GLY A 129 7.03 11.70 -12.32
N LYS A 130 8.00 11.01 -12.93
CA LYS A 130 7.69 9.87 -13.80
C LYS A 130 7.57 8.59 -12.98
N VAL A 131 6.70 7.68 -13.44
CA VAL A 131 6.56 6.36 -12.81
C VAL A 131 7.91 5.67 -12.65
N ALA A 132 8.27 5.36 -11.43
CA ALA A 132 9.51 4.67 -11.10
C ALA A 132 9.37 3.17 -11.36
N VAL A 133 10.08 2.66 -12.37
CA VAL A 133 10.11 1.24 -12.72
C VAL A 133 11.42 0.57 -12.33
N THR A 134 12.45 1.37 -12.01
CA THR A 134 13.81 0.90 -11.70
C THR A 134 14.25 1.36 -10.31
N TYR A 135 15.17 0.57 -9.71
CA TYR A 135 15.89 0.95 -8.51
C TYR A 135 16.81 2.15 -8.81
N PRO A 136 17.03 3.11 -7.90
CA PRO A 136 16.56 3.14 -6.51
C PRO A 136 15.17 3.79 -6.32
N SER A 137 14.60 4.45 -7.33
CA SER A 137 13.34 5.18 -7.20
C SER A 137 12.14 4.25 -6.97
N ASN A 138 12.21 3.01 -7.47
CA ASN A 138 11.31 1.92 -7.09
C ASN A 138 12.03 0.97 -6.14
N PRO A 139 11.95 1.17 -4.81
CA PRO A 139 12.76 0.43 -3.85
C PRO A 139 12.40 -1.06 -3.77
N ASN A 140 11.19 -1.41 -4.12
CA ASN A 140 10.68 -2.78 -3.98
C ASN A 140 10.77 -3.59 -5.29
N GLY A 141 10.81 -2.90 -6.44
CA GLY A 141 10.67 -3.53 -7.75
C GLY A 141 9.24 -3.96 -8.07
N SER A 142 8.26 -3.25 -7.52
CA SER A 142 6.83 -3.45 -7.82
C SER A 142 6.53 -3.10 -9.29
N PRO A 143 5.67 -3.85 -9.99
CA PRO A 143 5.26 -3.50 -11.35
C PRO A 143 4.57 -2.13 -11.35
N ALA A 144 4.80 -1.34 -12.40
CA ALA A 144 4.29 0.02 -12.57
C ALA A 144 4.46 0.94 -11.34
N GLY A 145 5.43 0.65 -10.46
CA GLY A 145 5.65 1.40 -9.22
C GLY A 145 4.55 1.24 -8.16
N ILE A 146 3.64 0.31 -8.31
CA ILE A 146 2.47 0.15 -7.43
C ILE A 146 2.92 -0.12 -5.99
N THR A 147 2.45 0.72 -5.06
CA THR A 147 2.79 0.58 -3.64
C THR A 147 1.61 0.85 -2.69
N GLY A 148 0.45 1.22 -3.21
CA GLY A 148 -0.80 1.34 -2.46
C GLY A 148 -2.02 1.05 -3.33
N LEU A 149 -3.04 0.44 -2.74
CA LEU A 149 -4.28 0.05 -3.38
C LEU A 149 -5.47 0.30 -2.45
N THR A 150 -6.66 0.35 -3.02
CA THR A 150 -7.90 0.53 -2.27
C THR A 150 -8.99 -0.46 -2.71
N THR A 151 -10.02 -0.63 -1.91
CA THR A 151 -11.24 -1.36 -2.28
C THR A 151 -12.07 -0.58 -3.30
N THR A 152 -12.99 -1.24 -3.98
CA THR A 152 -13.87 -0.61 -4.97
C THR A 152 -14.77 0.48 -4.37
N ASP A 153 -15.08 0.41 -3.08
CA ASP A 153 -15.85 1.40 -2.33
C ASP A 153 -14.97 2.42 -1.58
N GLY A 154 -13.65 2.27 -1.64
CA GLY A 154 -12.68 3.19 -1.04
C GLY A 154 -12.53 3.12 0.47
N ARG A 155 -13.28 2.28 1.17
CA ARG A 155 -13.28 2.22 2.65
C ARG A 155 -12.07 1.51 3.25
N ALA A 156 -11.45 0.62 2.51
CA ALA A 156 -10.21 -0.04 2.94
C ALA A 156 -9.07 0.31 1.97
N THR A 157 -7.95 0.75 2.51
CA THR A 157 -6.75 1.11 1.75
C THR A 157 -5.53 0.43 2.36
N ILE A 158 -4.64 -0.05 1.50
CA ILE A 158 -3.39 -0.67 1.88
C ILE A 158 -2.22 0.05 1.22
N LEU A 159 -1.13 0.23 1.94
CA LEU A 159 0.10 0.82 1.40
C LEU A 159 1.33 0.27 2.12
N MET A 160 2.43 0.13 1.38
CA MET A 160 3.68 -0.37 1.94
C MET A 160 4.53 0.69 2.63
N PRO A 161 4.66 1.93 2.11
CA PRO A 161 5.42 2.99 2.78
C PRO A 161 4.70 3.52 4.03
N HIS A 162 5.43 4.27 4.86
CA HIS A 162 5.02 4.72 6.18
C HIS A 162 4.71 6.23 6.22
N PRO A 163 3.48 6.68 5.96
CA PRO A 163 3.12 8.10 6.06
C PRO A 163 3.22 8.61 7.49
N GLU A 164 3.01 7.75 8.50
CA GLU A 164 3.09 8.12 9.91
C GLU A 164 4.50 8.52 10.37
N ARG A 165 5.52 8.27 9.56
CA ARG A 165 6.91 8.62 9.87
C ARG A 165 7.37 9.94 9.27
N VAL A 166 6.56 10.59 8.45
CA VAL A 166 6.91 11.83 7.73
C VAL A 166 5.79 12.87 7.72
N TYR A 167 4.84 12.77 8.66
CA TYR A 167 3.68 13.66 8.72
C TYR A 167 3.99 15.05 9.32
N ARG A 168 5.16 15.22 9.92
CA ARG A 168 5.65 16.53 10.38
C ARG A 168 6.86 16.93 9.56
N THR A 169 6.94 18.19 9.19
CA THR A 169 8.05 18.77 8.42
C THR A 169 9.41 18.43 9.03
N GLY A 170 9.57 18.57 10.34
CA GLY A 170 10.81 18.26 11.06
C GLY A 170 11.21 16.77 11.09
N GLN A 171 10.38 15.86 10.58
CA GLN A 171 10.76 14.44 10.41
C GLN A 171 11.49 14.17 9.09
N ASN A 172 11.46 15.13 8.17
CA ASN A 172 12.22 15.08 6.92
C ASN A 172 13.63 15.64 7.16
N SER A 173 14.65 15.00 6.61
CA SER A 173 16.04 15.48 6.66
C SER A 173 16.25 16.79 5.89
N TRP A 174 15.38 17.07 4.95
CA TRP A 174 15.27 18.32 4.22
C TRP A 174 13.83 18.56 3.79
N HIS A 175 13.41 19.80 3.73
CA HIS A 175 12.11 20.21 3.19
C HIS A 175 12.21 21.66 2.66
N PRO A 176 11.35 22.07 1.72
CA PRO A 176 11.23 23.46 1.31
C PRO A 176 10.78 24.34 2.48
N GLU A 177 11.27 25.58 2.55
CA GLU A 177 10.83 26.55 3.58
C GLU A 177 9.31 26.78 3.56
N SER A 178 8.69 26.66 2.38
CA SER A 178 7.25 26.81 2.20
C SER A 178 6.38 25.76 2.91
N TRP A 179 6.98 24.71 3.44
CA TRP A 179 6.25 23.69 4.23
C TRP A 179 6.10 24.07 5.71
N GLY A 180 6.69 25.15 6.17
CA GLY A 180 6.56 25.68 7.52
C GLY A 180 7.50 25.08 8.54
#